data_8c471dc5aa37ff2ab7d209d8ac59dc7b
#
_entry.id   8c471dc5aa37ff2ab7d209d8ac59dc7b
#
_cell.length_a   1.000
_cell.length_b   1.000
_cell.length_c   1.000
_cell.angle_alpha   90.00
_cell.angle_beta   90.00
_cell.angle_gamma   90.00
#
_symmetry.space_group_name_H-M   'P 1'
#
loop_
_entity.id
_entity.type
_entity.pdbx_description
1 polymer ?
#
loop_
_entity_poly.entity_id
_entity_poly.type
_entity_poly.pdbx_seq_one_letter_code
_entity_poly.pdbx_strand_id
1 'polypeptide(L)'
;MATTTIHVFARWKVKAGKMPVVLTLLNDLRLQSINEKGNLYYQVHQNRADANTLILFEGYETEEAQQAHTHSDHFKKLAIEQIIPLLEEREVTLTTPVAGLT
;
A
#
# COMPACT_ATOMS: atom_id res chain seq x y z
N MET A 1 13.17 24.29 5.75
CA MET A 1 13.18 23.44 4.55
C MET A 1 11.94 22.56 4.52
N ALA A 2 11.23 22.54 3.42
CA ALA A 2 10.03 21.71 3.31
C ALA A 2 10.41 20.23 3.29
N THR A 3 9.74 19.45 4.12
CA THR A 3 9.87 18.00 4.09
C THR A 3 9.02 17.46 2.95
N THR A 4 9.62 16.62 2.11
CA THR A 4 8.90 16.02 1.02
C THR A 4 8.22 14.74 1.48
N THR A 5 6.89 14.75 1.47
CA THR A 5 6.12 13.55 1.75
C THR A 5 6.12 12.63 0.54
N ILE A 6 6.00 11.33 0.79
CA ILE A 6 5.89 10.32 -0.26
C ILE A 6 4.48 9.75 -0.20
N HIS A 7 3.77 9.80 -1.33
CA HIS A 7 2.45 9.20 -1.46
C HIS A 7 2.53 8.05 -2.45
N VAL A 8 2.09 6.89 -2.00
CA VAL A 8 2.16 5.66 -2.79
C VAL A 8 0.76 5.32 -3.29
N PHE A 9 0.67 5.04 -4.58
CA PHE A 9 -0.56 4.56 -5.21
C PHE A 9 -0.26 3.18 -5.77
N ALA A 10 -0.99 2.19 -5.29
CA ALA A 10 -0.78 0.82 -5.73
C ALA A 10 -2.06 0.25 -6.33
N ARG A 11 -1.93 -0.47 -7.43
CA ARG A 11 -3.04 -1.19 -8.04
C ARG A 11 -2.72 -2.68 -7.96
N TRP A 12 -3.63 -3.43 -7.35
CA TRP A 12 -3.49 -4.87 -7.17
C TRP A 12 -4.68 -5.57 -7.80
N LYS A 13 -4.44 -6.36 -8.84
CA LYS A 13 -5.47 -7.22 -9.39
C LYS A 13 -5.35 -8.58 -8.73
N VAL A 14 -6.38 -8.96 -8.00
CA VAL A 14 -6.42 -10.19 -7.20
C VAL A 14 -6.91 -11.35 -8.07
N LYS A 15 -6.29 -12.51 -7.92
CA LYS A 15 -6.73 -13.72 -8.62
C LYS A 15 -8.15 -14.08 -8.24
N ALA A 16 -8.89 -14.65 -9.18
CA ALA A 16 -10.29 -15.02 -8.98
C ALA A 16 -10.45 -15.89 -7.72
N GLY A 17 -11.43 -15.55 -6.89
CA GLY A 17 -11.74 -16.30 -5.67
C GLY A 17 -10.80 -16.02 -4.48
N LYS A 18 -9.78 -15.17 -4.65
CA LYS A 18 -8.80 -14.91 -3.59
C LYS A 18 -9.04 -13.62 -2.82
N MET A 19 -10.05 -12.83 -3.21
CA MET A 19 -10.30 -11.55 -2.55
C MET A 19 -10.52 -11.69 -1.02
N PRO A 20 -11.32 -12.65 -0.53
CA PRO A 20 -11.53 -12.74 0.92
C PRO A 20 -10.23 -12.94 1.70
N VAL A 21 -9.33 -13.82 1.24
CA VAL A 21 -8.07 -14.05 1.95
C VAL A 21 -7.14 -12.85 1.82
N VAL A 22 -7.13 -12.20 0.65
CA VAL A 22 -6.31 -10.99 0.46
C VAL A 22 -6.78 -9.89 1.40
N LEU A 23 -8.09 -9.66 1.53
CA LEU A 23 -8.61 -8.62 2.42
C LEU A 23 -8.28 -8.90 3.89
N THR A 24 -8.31 -10.16 4.31
CA THR A 24 -7.93 -10.52 5.68
C THR A 24 -6.47 -10.22 5.95
N LEU A 25 -5.59 -10.62 5.03
CA LEU A 25 -4.15 -10.37 5.17
C LEU A 25 -3.85 -8.87 5.09
N LEU A 26 -4.54 -8.17 4.18
CA LEU A 26 -4.34 -6.74 3.96
C LEU A 26 -4.80 -5.93 5.17
N ASN A 27 -5.86 -6.35 5.84
CA ASN A 27 -6.29 -5.67 7.05
C ASN A 27 -5.20 -5.74 8.14
N ASP A 28 -4.56 -6.89 8.29
CA ASP A 28 -3.47 -7.05 9.24
C ASP A 28 -2.27 -6.19 8.84
N LEU A 29 -1.90 -6.23 7.56
CA LEU A 29 -0.81 -5.39 7.03
C LEU A 29 -1.10 -3.91 7.28
N ARG A 30 -2.32 -3.47 7.02
CA ARG A 30 -2.72 -2.09 7.22
C ARG A 30 -2.60 -1.68 8.69
N LEU A 31 -3.10 -2.50 9.60
CA LEU A 31 -3.06 -2.19 11.03
C LEU A 31 -1.62 -2.05 11.54
N GLN A 32 -0.71 -2.87 11.04
CA GLN A 32 0.70 -2.75 11.41
C GLN A 32 1.35 -1.55 10.74
N SER A 33 0.97 -1.26 9.50
CA SER A 33 1.55 -0.15 8.75
C SER A 33 1.18 1.22 9.33
N ILE A 34 -0.06 1.40 9.79
CA ILE A 34 -0.47 2.68 10.38
C ILE A 34 0.22 2.96 11.72
N ASN A 35 0.83 1.96 12.33
CA ASN A 35 1.62 2.13 13.55
C ASN A 35 3.09 2.39 13.26
N GLU A 36 3.51 2.38 12.02
CA GLU A 36 4.90 2.70 11.64
C GLU A 36 5.17 4.18 11.91
N LYS A 37 6.37 4.45 12.40
CA LYS A 37 6.83 5.83 12.53
C LYS A 37 6.91 6.47 11.15
N GLY A 38 6.24 7.59 10.99
CA GLY A 38 6.24 8.32 9.73
C GLY A 38 5.15 7.92 8.75
N ASN A 39 4.32 6.93 9.07
CA ASN A 39 3.14 6.65 8.26
C ASN A 39 2.09 7.73 8.50
N LEU A 40 1.55 8.29 7.43
CA LEU A 40 0.51 9.32 7.50
C LEU A 40 -0.89 8.74 7.34
N TYR A 41 -1.03 7.74 6.48
CA TYR A 41 -2.30 7.06 6.23
C TYR A 41 -2.06 5.79 5.41
N TYR A 42 -3.03 4.89 5.46
CA TYR A 42 -3.00 3.68 4.66
C TYR A 42 -4.45 3.32 4.35
N GLN A 43 -4.90 3.58 3.13
CA GLN A 43 -6.28 3.42 2.72
C GLN A 43 -6.40 2.39 1.61
N VAL A 44 -7.41 1.54 1.72
CA VAL A 44 -7.66 0.49 0.73
C VAL A 44 -9.02 0.75 0.09
N HIS A 45 -9.02 0.82 -1.23
CA HIS A 45 -10.24 1.04 -2.00
C HIS A 45 -10.43 -0.09 -3.01
N GLN A 46 -11.66 -0.34 -3.39
CA GLN A 46 -11.99 -1.31 -4.41
C GLN A 46 -12.41 -0.57 -5.68
N ASN A 47 -11.91 -1.01 -6.83
CA ASN A 47 -12.28 -0.43 -8.11
C ASN A 47 -13.77 -0.68 -8.37
N ARG A 48 -14.51 0.36 -8.76
CA ARG A 48 -15.95 0.24 -9.00
C ARG A 48 -16.29 -0.56 -10.25
N ALA A 49 -15.36 -0.60 -11.21
CA ALA A 49 -15.57 -1.29 -12.48
C ALA A 49 -15.06 -2.74 -12.45
N ASP A 50 -14.20 -3.09 -11.50
CA ASP A 50 -13.62 -4.42 -11.39
C ASP A 50 -13.45 -4.79 -9.91
N ALA A 51 -14.33 -5.65 -9.42
CA ALA A 51 -14.34 -6.06 -8.02
C ALA A 51 -13.08 -6.81 -7.60
N ASN A 52 -12.28 -7.32 -8.55
CA ASN A 52 -11.03 -8.00 -8.24
C ASN A 52 -9.82 -7.06 -8.20
N THR A 53 -10.04 -5.77 -8.36
CA THR A 53 -8.97 -4.77 -8.35
C THR A 53 -9.08 -3.87 -7.13
N LEU A 54 -8.00 -3.81 -6.36
CA LEU A 54 -7.86 -2.92 -5.21
C LEU A 54 -6.93 -1.77 -5.58
N ILE A 55 -7.25 -0.59 -5.06
CA ILE A 55 -6.40 0.59 -5.19
C ILE A 55 -6.01 1.00 -3.77
N LEU A 56 -4.72 1.06 -3.51
CA LEU A 56 -4.17 1.42 -2.21
C LEU A 56 -3.59 2.82 -2.28
N PHE A 57 -3.87 3.61 -1.25
CA PHE A 57 -3.31 4.95 -1.08
C PHE A 57 -2.56 4.97 0.24
N GLU A 58 -1.26 5.27 0.20
CA GLU A 58 -0.42 5.28 1.39
C GLU A 58 0.36 6.58 1.44
N GLY A 59 0.58 7.09 2.64
CA GLY A 59 1.35 8.31 2.81
C GLY A 59 2.43 8.14 3.86
N TYR A 60 3.61 8.72 3.59
CA TYR A 60 4.77 8.66 4.47
C TYR A 60 5.38 10.05 4.61
N GLU A 61 5.81 10.39 5.82
CA GLU A 61 6.41 11.71 6.10
C GLU A 61 7.68 11.95 5.29
N THR A 62 8.46 10.90 5.04
CA THR A 62 9.76 10.99 4.38
C THR A 62 9.98 9.76 3.50
N GLU A 63 10.98 9.86 2.62
CA GLU A 63 11.41 8.73 1.81
C GLU A 63 11.93 7.59 2.69
N GLU A 64 12.65 7.93 3.77
CA GLU A 64 13.16 6.94 4.71
C GLU A 64 12.03 6.16 5.38
N ALA A 65 10.95 6.84 5.74
CA ALA A 65 9.78 6.18 6.34
C ALA A 65 9.13 5.21 5.34
N GLN A 66 9.02 5.60 4.07
CA GLN A 66 8.47 4.73 3.04
C GLN A 66 9.38 3.52 2.79
N GLN A 67 10.69 3.71 2.76
CA GLN A 67 11.63 2.61 2.61
C GLN A 67 11.59 1.68 3.82
N ALA A 68 11.47 2.24 5.03
CA ALA A 68 11.35 1.43 6.24
C ALA A 68 10.11 0.53 6.19
N HIS A 69 9.00 1.03 5.62
CA HIS A 69 7.79 0.23 5.42
C HIS A 69 8.08 -1.00 4.56
N THR A 70 8.72 -0.82 3.41
CA THR A 70 9.00 -1.94 2.50
C THR A 70 10.04 -2.92 3.05
N HIS A 71 10.85 -2.51 4.02
CA HIS A 71 11.83 -3.36 4.66
C HIS A 71 11.34 -3.95 6.00
N SER A 72 10.11 -3.63 6.39
CA SER A 72 9.55 -4.12 7.66
C SER A 72 9.26 -5.61 7.61
N ASP A 73 9.25 -6.24 8.79
CA ASP A 73 8.93 -7.67 8.89
C ASP A 73 7.48 -7.93 8.45
N HIS A 74 6.55 -7.06 8.83
CA HIS A 74 5.15 -7.25 8.44
C HIS A 74 4.95 -7.12 6.92
N PHE A 75 5.67 -6.23 6.25
CA PHE A 75 5.59 -6.14 4.79
C PHE A 75 6.11 -7.41 4.13
N LYS A 76 7.27 -7.91 4.58
CA LYS A 76 7.85 -9.13 4.04
C LYS A 76 6.93 -10.33 4.26
N LYS A 77 6.41 -10.48 5.46
CA LYS A 77 5.63 -11.64 5.84
C LYS A 77 4.23 -11.62 5.24
N LEU A 78 3.56 -10.49 5.27
CA LEU A 78 2.17 -10.39 4.81
C LEU A 78 2.08 -10.05 3.32
N ALA A 79 2.82 -9.06 2.84
CA ALA A 79 2.74 -8.65 1.44
C ALA A 79 3.52 -9.59 0.54
N ILE A 80 4.83 -9.71 0.75
CA ILE A 80 5.69 -10.44 -0.16
C ILE A 80 5.38 -11.94 -0.14
N GLU A 81 5.29 -12.53 1.05
CA GLU A 81 5.14 -13.99 1.16
C GLU A 81 3.73 -14.47 0.93
N GLN A 82 2.70 -13.69 1.28
CA GLN A 82 1.33 -14.18 1.27
C GLN A 82 0.39 -13.48 0.30
N ILE A 83 0.44 -12.15 0.19
CA ILE A 83 -0.49 -11.41 -0.67
C ILE A 83 -0.06 -11.41 -2.13
N ILE A 84 1.17 -11.00 -2.41
CA ILE A 84 1.66 -10.87 -3.78
C ILE A 84 1.48 -12.14 -4.61
N PRO A 85 1.72 -13.36 -4.07
CA PRO A 85 1.45 -14.57 -4.83
C PRO A 85 -0.02 -14.76 -5.23
N LEU A 86 -0.94 -14.07 -4.60
CA LEU A 86 -2.37 -14.13 -4.90
C LEU A 86 -2.83 -13.06 -5.88
N LEU A 87 -1.91 -12.26 -6.41
CA LEU A 87 -2.22 -11.19 -7.35
C LEU A 87 -1.88 -11.62 -8.78
N GLU A 88 -2.75 -11.23 -9.73
CA GLU A 88 -2.46 -11.37 -11.15
C GLU A 88 -1.58 -10.25 -11.67
N GLU A 89 -1.82 -9.01 -11.16
CA GLU A 89 -1.08 -7.82 -11.58
C GLU A 89 -0.84 -6.95 -10.37
N ARG A 90 0.26 -6.23 -10.40
CA ARG A 90 0.63 -5.29 -9.33
C ARG A 90 1.40 -4.13 -9.93
N GLU A 91 0.90 -2.91 -9.67
CA GLU A 91 1.61 -1.69 -10.03
C GLU A 91 1.76 -0.85 -8.77
N VAL A 92 2.92 -0.26 -8.59
CA VAL A 92 3.19 0.63 -7.46
C VAL A 92 3.83 1.89 -8.00
N THR A 93 3.25 3.04 -7.67
CA THR A 93 3.76 4.34 -8.10
C THR A 93 4.04 5.20 -6.87
N LEU A 94 5.29 5.60 -6.73
CA LEU A 94 5.67 6.53 -5.68
C LEU A 94 5.58 7.95 -6.23
N THR A 95 4.96 8.82 -5.46
CA THR A 95 4.74 10.21 -5.90
C THR A 95 5.12 11.19 -4.81
N THR A 96 5.30 12.42 -5.23
CA THR A 96 5.54 13.57 -4.36
C THR A 96 4.57 14.66 -4.81
N PRO A 97 3.93 15.38 -3.88
CA PRO A 97 3.04 16.48 -4.26
C PRO A 97 3.76 17.50 -5.14
N VAL A 98 3.07 17.97 -6.17
CA VAL A 98 3.61 19.02 -7.02
C VAL A 98 3.49 20.35 -6.29
N ALA A 99 4.59 21.05 -6.12
CA ALA A 99 4.63 22.33 -5.41
C ALA A 99 3.62 23.31 -6.03
N GLY A 100 2.81 23.94 -5.18
CA GLY A 100 1.81 24.91 -5.61
C GLY A 100 0.49 24.33 -6.10
N LEU A 101 0.37 23.01 -6.18
CA LEU A 101 -0.87 22.34 -6.64
C LEU A 101 -1.56 21.53 -5.55
N THR A 102 -1.07 21.58 -4.33
CA THR A 102 -1.65 20.80 -3.23
C THR A 102 -2.09 21.67 -2.06
#